data_363d1131053afebc0a944699acc3d507
#
_entry.id   363d1131053afebc0a944699acc3d507
#
_cell.length_a   1.000
_cell.length_b   1.000
_cell.length_c   1.000
_cell.angle_alpha   90.00
_cell.angle_beta   90.00
_cell.angle_gamma   90.00
#
_symmetry.space_group_name_H-M   'P 1'
#
loop_
_entity.id
_entity.type
_entity.pdbx_description
1 polymer ?
#
loop_
_entity_poly.entity_id
_entity_poly.type
_entity_poly.pdbx_seq_one_letter_code
_entity_poly.pdbx_strand_id
1 'polypeptide(L)'
;MNNRVGISGYSIMLGDEFFMREAISLARAAECLGEVPVGAVVVRAGEIVGRGFNSPIGESDPTAHAEIAALRDAARNLGNYRLPGCELFVTLEPCAMCAGAILHARIARVIYGARDPKTGVHGSVVDLFGVERLNHHT
;
A
#
# COMPACT_ATOMS: atom_id res chain seq x y z
N MET A 1 -2.77 22.39 0.43
CA MET A 1 -2.96 22.73 -0.99
C MET A 1 -2.69 21.51 -1.85
N ASN A 2 -3.64 21.13 -2.69
CA ASN A 2 -3.49 19.97 -3.54
C ASN A 2 -2.79 20.37 -4.83
N ASN A 3 -1.52 20.00 -4.96
CA ASN A 3 -0.77 20.17 -6.18
C ASN A 3 -0.86 18.87 -6.98
N ARG A 4 -1.55 18.90 -8.09
CA ARG A 4 -1.72 17.75 -8.96
C ARG A 4 -1.05 18.01 -10.30
N VAL A 5 -0.37 16.98 -10.80
CA VAL A 5 0.20 16.97 -12.15
C VAL A 5 -0.55 15.91 -12.95
N GLY A 6 -1.14 16.29 -14.05
CA GLY A 6 -1.80 15.35 -14.95
C GLY A 6 -0.78 14.72 -15.90
N ILE A 7 -0.71 13.39 -15.95
CA ILE A 7 0.15 12.65 -16.87
C ILE A 7 -0.67 11.49 -17.45
N SER A 8 -0.83 11.44 -18.77
CA SER A 8 -1.51 10.33 -19.46
C SER A 8 -2.89 9.97 -18.87
N GLY A 9 -3.71 10.98 -18.53
CA GLY A 9 -5.04 10.78 -17.95
C GLY A 9 -5.06 10.50 -16.44
N TYR A 10 -3.93 10.44 -15.80
CA TYR A 10 -3.81 10.27 -14.36
C TYR A 10 -3.43 11.59 -13.69
N SER A 11 -3.94 11.81 -12.47
CA SER A 11 -3.53 12.92 -11.63
C SER A 11 -2.60 12.42 -10.53
N ILE A 12 -1.42 13.03 -10.41
CA ILE A 12 -0.42 12.69 -9.40
C ILE A 12 -0.29 13.88 -8.45
N MET A 13 -0.34 13.61 -7.14
CA MET A 13 -0.02 14.60 -6.12
C MET A 13 1.49 14.82 -6.11
N LEU A 14 1.95 16.08 -5.89
CA LEU A 14 3.39 16.38 -5.91
C LEU A 14 4.23 15.56 -4.93
N GLY A 15 3.65 15.12 -3.82
CA GLY A 15 4.33 14.28 -2.84
C GLY A 15 4.38 12.80 -3.18
N ASP A 16 3.66 12.35 -4.20
CA ASP A 16 3.52 10.92 -4.51
C ASP A 16 4.86 10.27 -4.85
N GLU A 17 5.70 10.92 -5.63
CA GLU A 17 7.01 10.40 -5.99
C GLU A 17 7.92 10.22 -4.77
N PHE A 18 7.88 11.17 -3.85
CA PHE A 18 8.67 11.09 -2.61
C PHE A 18 8.26 9.84 -1.81
N PHE A 19 6.98 9.65 -1.58
CA PHE A 19 6.48 8.52 -0.80
C PHE A 19 6.70 7.18 -1.52
N MET A 20 6.58 7.17 -2.84
CA MET A 20 6.88 5.96 -3.62
C MET A 20 8.37 5.61 -3.52
N ARG A 21 9.27 6.58 -3.53
CA ARG A 21 10.71 6.34 -3.32
C ARG A 21 10.99 5.77 -1.93
N GLU A 22 10.28 6.23 -0.92
CA GLU A 22 10.38 5.66 0.43
C GLU A 22 9.92 4.19 0.44
N ALA A 23 8.84 3.88 -0.26
CA ALA A 23 8.37 2.50 -0.41
C ALA A 23 9.39 1.64 -1.18
N ILE A 24 10.00 2.18 -2.23
CA ILE A 24 11.06 1.48 -3.00
C ILE A 24 12.27 1.19 -2.12
N SER A 25 12.65 2.13 -1.26
CA SER A 25 13.74 1.91 -0.31
C SER A 25 13.46 0.72 0.61
N LEU A 26 12.22 0.61 1.09
CA LEU A 26 11.79 -0.55 1.89
C LEU A 26 11.79 -1.85 1.09
N ALA A 27 11.41 -1.79 -0.19
CA ALA A 27 11.47 -2.95 -1.07
C ALA A 27 12.92 -3.46 -1.22
N ARG A 28 13.87 -2.55 -1.33
CA ARG A 28 15.30 -2.91 -1.38
C ARG A 28 15.78 -3.53 -0.08
N ALA A 29 15.28 -3.07 1.05
CA ALA A 29 15.58 -3.68 2.35
C ALA A 29 15.07 -5.12 2.41
N ALA A 30 13.87 -5.39 1.91
CA ALA A 30 13.34 -6.75 1.81
C ALA A 30 14.22 -7.63 0.92
N GLU A 31 14.63 -7.12 -0.24
CA GLU A 31 15.51 -7.85 -1.17
C GLU A 31 16.84 -8.23 -0.51
N CYS A 32 17.42 -7.34 0.26
CA CYS A 32 18.66 -7.62 0.99
C CYS A 32 18.50 -8.73 2.03
N LEU A 33 17.29 -8.99 2.49
CA LEU A 33 16.97 -10.06 3.43
C LEU A 33 16.51 -11.35 2.73
N GLY A 34 16.59 -11.41 1.41
CA GLY A 34 16.16 -12.59 0.64
C GLY A 34 14.66 -12.72 0.43
N GLU A 35 13.92 -11.66 0.68
CA GLU A 35 12.47 -11.61 0.47
C GLU A 35 12.14 -11.03 -0.91
N VAL A 36 10.92 -11.27 -1.36
CA VAL A 36 10.41 -10.61 -2.57
C VAL A 36 10.40 -9.09 -2.33
N PRO A 37 10.99 -8.27 -3.22
CA PRO A 37 11.18 -6.84 -2.97
C PRO A 37 9.88 -6.04 -3.13
N VAL A 38 9.13 -5.95 -2.07
CA VAL A 38 7.93 -5.09 -1.98
C VAL A 38 8.05 -4.23 -0.72
N GLY A 39 7.76 -2.95 -0.86
CA GLY A 39 7.77 -1.99 0.23
C GLY A 39 6.50 -1.15 0.22
N ALA A 40 6.10 -0.68 1.39
CA ALA A 40 4.89 0.12 1.54
C ALA A 40 5.03 1.16 2.65
N VAL A 41 4.42 2.32 2.46
CA VAL A 41 4.27 3.33 3.49
C VAL A 41 2.82 3.79 3.58
N VAL A 42 2.38 4.10 4.80
CA VAL A 42 1.08 4.74 5.06
C VAL A 42 1.35 6.19 5.41
N VAL A 43 0.62 7.09 4.77
CA VAL A 43 0.80 8.54 4.89
C VAL A 43 -0.50 9.18 5.36
N ARG A 44 -0.41 10.08 6.34
CA ARG A 44 -1.52 10.90 6.77
C ARG A 44 -1.06 12.36 6.85
N ALA A 45 -1.82 13.24 6.17
CA ALA A 45 -1.52 14.68 6.17
C ALA A 45 -0.06 15.00 5.79
N GLY A 46 0.48 14.29 4.80
CA GLY A 46 1.85 14.51 4.31
C GLY A 46 2.95 13.89 5.15
N GLU A 47 2.62 13.12 6.19
CA GLU A 47 3.61 12.47 7.07
C GLU A 47 3.48 10.96 6.99
N ILE A 48 4.62 10.25 6.96
CA ILE A 48 4.64 8.80 7.02
C ILE A 48 4.31 8.39 8.46
N VAL A 49 3.23 7.63 8.61
CA VAL A 49 2.76 7.12 9.90
C VAL A 49 2.94 5.60 10.04
N GLY A 50 3.27 4.92 8.97
CA GLY A 50 3.55 3.49 8.98
C GLY A 50 4.46 3.07 7.85
N ARG A 51 5.34 2.09 8.10
CA ARG A 51 6.27 1.53 7.13
C ARG A 51 6.25 0.02 7.19
N GLY A 52 6.43 -0.62 6.05
CA GLY A 52 6.53 -2.07 5.98
C GLY A 52 7.27 -2.54 4.74
N PHE A 53 7.86 -3.70 4.85
CA PHE A 53 8.43 -4.42 3.72
C PHE A 53 8.08 -5.90 3.82
N ASN A 54 8.15 -6.57 2.68
CA ASN A 54 7.78 -7.98 2.59
C ASN A 54 8.73 -8.87 3.40
N SER A 55 8.19 -9.70 4.30
CA SER A 55 9.00 -10.51 5.21
C SER A 55 8.39 -11.87 5.59
N PRO A 56 7.65 -12.56 4.68
CA PRO A 56 7.02 -13.84 5.02
C PRO A 56 8.01 -14.91 5.48
N ILE A 57 9.17 -14.98 4.85
CA ILE A 57 10.20 -15.98 5.16
C ILE A 57 10.81 -15.69 6.53
N GLY A 58 11.30 -14.46 6.72
CA GLY A 58 11.99 -14.06 7.95
C GLY A 58 11.11 -14.14 9.18
N GLU A 59 9.82 -13.85 9.06
CA GLU A 59 8.86 -13.88 10.16
C GLU A 59 8.11 -15.20 10.27
N SER A 60 8.30 -16.13 9.34
CA SER A 60 7.51 -17.37 9.26
C SER A 60 6.00 -17.05 9.31
N ASP A 61 5.60 -16.03 8.55
CA ASP A 61 4.24 -15.50 8.53
C ASP A 61 3.76 -15.33 7.10
N PRO A 62 2.77 -16.15 6.65
CA PRO A 62 2.28 -16.06 5.28
C PRO A 62 1.54 -14.74 4.99
N THR A 63 1.19 -13.97 6.00
CA THR A 63 0.52 -12.68 5.84
C THR A 63 1.46 -11.48 5.88
N ALA A 64 2.77 -11.69 6.08
CA ALA A 64 3.74 -10.61 6.26
C ALA A 64 4.11 -9.92 4.94
N HIS A 65 3.12 -9.47 4.21
CA HIS A 65 3.30 -8.60 3.04
C HIS A 65 3.59 -7.17 3.50
N ALA A 66 4.23 -6.39 2.63
CA ALA A 66 4.60 -5.01 2.92
C ALA A 66 3.39 -4.17 3.36
N GLU A 67 2.27 -4.32 2.68
CA GLU A 67 1.04 -3.59 2.99
C GLU A 67 0.52 -3.94 4.38
N ILE A 68 0.49 -5.22 4.72
CA ILE A 68 0.04 -5.66 6.05
C ILE A 68 0.94 -5.07 7.14
N ALA A 69 2.26 -5.13 6.94
CA ALA A 69 3.22 -4.57 7.89
C ALA A 69 3.03 -3.06 8.06
N ALA A 70 2.86 -2.33 6.97
CA ALA A 70 2.68 -0.88 7.00
C ALA A 70 1.35 -0.48 7.67
N LEU A 71 0.26 -1.21 7.38
CA LEU A 71 -1.04 -0.96 8.00
C LEU A 71 -0.99 -1.22 9.51
N ARG A 72 -0.37 -2.30 9.95
CA ARG A 72 -0.18 -2.61 11.37
C ARG A 72 0.63 -1.54 12.07
N ASP A 73 1.72 -1.11 11.45
CA ASP A 73 2.58 -0.06 12.01
C ASP A 73 1.82 1.25 12.16
N ALA A 74 1.10 1.68 11.13
CA ALA A 74 0.27 2.88 11.17
C ALA A 74 -0.82 2.79 12.25
N ALA A 75 -1.50 1.65 12.33
CA ALA A 75 -2.57 1.44 13.32
C ALA A 75 -2.05 1.54 14.75
N ARG A 76 -0.88 0.97 15.03
CA ARG A 76 -0.23 1.09 16.34
C ARG A 76 0.16 2.53 16.63
N ASN A 77 0.77 3.21 15.66
CA ASN A 77 1.23 4.59 15.83
C ASN A 77 0.09 5.58 16.03
N LEU A 78 -1.04 5.35 15.37
CA LEU A 78 -2.21 6.22 15.49
C LEU A 78 -3.20 5.77 16.57
N GLY A 79 -2.99 4.58 17.13
CA GLY A 79 -3.87 4.03 18.16
C GLY A 79 -5.28 3.73 17.67
N ASN A 80 -5.44 3.35 16.40
CA ASN A 80 -6.74 3.10 15.80
C ASN A 80 -6.61 2.02 14.71
N TYR A 81 -7.48 1.01 14.70
CA TYR A 81 -7.49 -0.02 13.67
C TYR A 81 -8.04 0.48 12.33
N ARG A 82 -8.80 1.57 12.34
CA ARG A 82 -9.22 2.27 11.13
C ARG A 82 -8.32 3.48 10.90
N LEU A 83 -8.00 3.72 9.65
CA LEU A 83 -7.03 4.71 9.24
C LEU A 83 -7.67 5.73 8.28
N PRO A 84 -8.74 6.46 8.74
CA PRO A 84 -9.41 7.41 7.86
C PRO A 84 -8.46 8.53 7.46
N GLY A 85 -8.57 8.97 6.20
CA GLY A 85 -7.71 10.01 5.65
C GLY A 85 -6.29 9.58 5.35
N CYS A 86 -5.94 8.31 5.56
CA CYS A 86 -4.62 7.79 5.24
C CYS A 86 -4.53 7.32 3.80
N GLU A 87 -3.33 7.43 3.25
CA GLU A 87 -2.98 6.95 1.92
C GLU A 87 -1.93 5.86 2.02
N LEU A 88 -2.02 4.84 1.18
CA LEU A 88 -1.05 3.75 1.13
C LEU A 88 -0.29 3.82 -0.19
N PHE A 89 1.03 3.86 -0.08
CA PHE A 89 1.95 3.77 -1.21
C PHE A 89 2.63 2.41 -1.16
N VAL A 90 2.52 1.64 -2.21
CA VAL A 90 3.11 0.30 -2.30
C VAL A 90 3.76 0.12 -3.66
N THR A 91 4.88 -0.59 -3.71
CA THR A 91 5.66 -0.72 -4.95
C THR A 91 5.01 -1.64 -5.97
N LEU A 92 4.11 -2.53 -5.55
CA LEU A 92 3.46 -3.51 -6.40
C LEU A 92 1.95 -3.50 -6.16
N GLU A 93 1.17 -3.75 -7.20
CA GLU A 93 -0.30 -3.86 -7.11
C GLU A 93 -0.71 -4.84 -6.01
N PRO A 94 -1.64 -4.47 -5.10
CA PRO A 94 -2.03 -5.34 -3.99
C PRO A 94 -2.66 -6.65 -4.44
N CYS A 95 -2.39 -7.72 -3.69
CA CYS A 95 -3.08 -8.99 -3.82
C CYS A 95 -4.43 -8.97 -3.09
N ALA A 96 -5.22 -10.04 -3.21
CA ALA A 96 -6.55 -10.13 -2.60
C ALA A 96 -6.52 -9.97 -1.07
N MET A 97 -5.55 -10.58 -0.40
CA MET A 97 -5.40 -10.46 1.05
C MET A 97 -5.16 -9.01 1.47
N CYS A 98 -4.21 -8.35 0.82
CA CYS A 98 -3.86 -6.96 1.13
C CYS A 98 -4.98 -6.00 0.76
N ALA A 99 -5.67 -6.23 -0.35
CA ALA A 99 -6.84 -5.44 -0.74
C ALA A 99 -7.93 -5.52 0.33
N GLY A 100 -8.21 -6.71 0.85
CA GLY A 100 -9.14 -6.89 1.96
C GLY A 100 -8.73 -6.09 3.20
N ALA A 101 -7.46 -6.16 3.57
CA ALA A 101 -6.92 -5.41 4.71
C ALA A 101 -7.02 -3.90 4.50
N ILE A 102 -6.71 -3.42 3.30
CA ILE A 102 -6.81 -2.01 2.92
C ILE A 102 -8.26 -1.51 3.09
N LEU A 103 -9.23 -2.30 2.63
CA LEU A 103 -10.64 -1.96 2.75
C LEU A 103 -11.10 -1.98 4.22
N HIS A 104 -10.67 -2.97 5.00
CA HIS A 104 -10.96 -3.01 6.44
C HIS A 104 -10.37 -1.81 7.19
N ALA A 105 -9.19 -1.38 6.81
CA ALA A 105 -8.52 -0.23 7.41
C ALA A 105 -9.13 1.12 7.00
N ARG A 106 -10.01 1.15 6.01
CA ARG A 106 -10.63 2.38 5.49
C ARG A 106 -9.62 3.35 4.88
N ILE A 107 -8.62 2.82 4.19
CA ILE A 107 -7.64 3.64 3.46
C ILE A 107 -8.37 4.48 2.41
N ALA A 108 -8.03 5.77 2.33
CA ALA A 108 -8.67 6.70 1.42
C ALA A 108 -8.17 6.57 -0.02
N ARG A 109 -6.88 6.25 -0.19
CA ARG A 109 -6.24 6.23 -1.51
C ARG A 109 -5.09 5.24 -1.53
N VAL A 110 -5.01 4.45 -2.59
CA VAL A 110 -3.88 3.51 -2.82
C VAL A 110 -3.14 3.94 -4.08
N ILE A 111 -1.83 4.06 -3.97
CA ILE A 111 -0.92 4.32 -5.08
C ILE A 111 0.05 3.16 -5.18
N TYR A 112 0.15 2.51 -6.32
CA TYR A 112 1.10 1.43 -6.51
C TYR A 112 2.01 1.70 -7.71
N GLY A 113 3.23 1.15 -7.64
CA GLY A 113 4.27 1.43 -8.64
C GLY A 113 4.17 0.57 -9.88
N ALA A 114 3.78 -0.68 -9.76
CA ALA A 114 3.72 -1.63 -10.87
C ALA A 114 2.52 -2.56 -10.75
N ARG A 115 2.00 -3.02 -11.89
CA ARG A 115 0.95 -4.04 -11.94
C ARG A 115 1.54 -5.41 -11.62
N ASP A 116 0.72 -6.25 -10.99
CA ASP A 116 1.06 -7.65 -10.74
C ASP A 116 0.11 -8.55 -11.53
N PRO A 117 0.53 -9.07 -12.69
CA PRO A 117 -0.34 -9.88 -13.53
C PRO A 117 -0.67 -11.27 -12.93
N LYS A 118 0.04 -11.69 -11.89
CA LYS A 118 -0.18 -13.00 -11.26
C LYS A 118 -1.19 -12.96 -10.12
N THR A 119 -1.14 -11.93 -9.28
CA THR A 119 -1.90 -11.87 -8.02
C THR A 119 -2.59 -10.54 -7.77
N GLY A 120 -2.37 -9.54 -8.62
CA GLY A 120 -2.94 -8.21 -8.45
C GLY A 120 -4.45 -8.18 -8.61
N VAL A 121 -5.14 -7.41 -7.78
CA VAL A 121 -6.61 -7.35 -7.74
C VAL A 121 -7.17 -5.95 -8.01
N HIS A 122 -6.38 -5.08 -8.63
CA HIS A 122 -6.86 -3.81 -9.17
C HIS A 122 -6.83 -3.85 -10.69
N GLY A 123 -7.49 -4.86 -11.28
CA GLY A 123 -7.66 -5.01 -12.71
C GLY A 123 -6.72 -6.01 -13.40
N SER A 124 -5.68 -6.55 -12.71
CA SER A 124 -4.77 -7.52 -13.32
C SER A 124 -5.38 -8.92 -13.37
N VAL A 125 -5.70 -9.52 -12.23
CA VAL A 125 -6.34 -10.83 -12.17
C VAL A 125 -7.85 -10.67 -11.99
N VAL A 126 -8.26 -9.87 -11.02
CA VAL A 126 -9.63 -9.45 -10.76
C VAL A 126 -9.63 -7.99 -10.36
N ASP A 127 -10.80 -7.37 -10.23
CA ASP A 127 -10.94 -6.01 -9.73
C ASP A 127 -11.74 -6.01 -8.44
N LEU A 128 -11.08 -6.34 -7.33
CA LEU A 128 -11.71 -6.38 -6.01
C LEU A 128 -12.11 -4.98 -5.53
N PHE A 129 -11.34 -3.96 -5.86
CA PHE A 129 -11.65 -2.58 -5.50
C PHE A 129 -12.88 -2.04 -6.24
N GLY A 130 -13.24 -2.63 -7.36
CA GLY A 130 -14.42 -2.25 -8.13
C GLY A 130 -15.72 -2.92 -7.70
N VAL A 131 -15.71 -3.79 -6.68
CA VAL A 131 -16.91 -4.50 -6.24
C VAL A 131 -17.81 -3.57 -5.42
N GLU A 132 -19.00 -3.25 -5.95
CA GLU A 132 -19.91 -2.29 -5.34
C GLU A 132 -20.49 -2.72 -3.99
N ARG A 133 -20.60 -4.04 -3.76
CA ARG A 133 -21.20 -4.59 -2.53
C ARG A 133 -20.27 -4.60 -1.33
N LEU A 134 -19.02 -4.20 -1.49
CA LEU A 134 -18.10 -4.10 -0.35
C LEU A 134 -18.49 -2.92 0.53
N ASN A 135 -18.28 -3.07 1.85
CA ASN A 135 -18.66 -2.07 2.82
C ASN A 135 -17.91 -0.75 2.70
N HIS A 136 -16.72 -0.77 2.11
CA HIS A 136 -15.89 0.41 1.90
C HIS A 136 -15.30 0.39 0.50
N HIS A 137 -15.13 1.58 -0.04
CA HIS A 137 -14.47 1.78 -1.35
C HIS A 137 -13.25 2.69 -1.16
N THR A 138 -12.14 2.21 -1.68
CA THR A 138 -10.87 2.94 -1.66
C THR A 138 -10.57 3.52 -3.04
#